data_400cfd3a222f1513d64b460d346ce7e1
#
_entry.id   400cfd3a222f1513d64b460d346ce7e1
#
_cell.length_a   1.000
_cell.length_b   1.000
_cell.length_c   1.000
_cell.angle_alpha   90.00
_cell.angle_beta   90.00
_cell.angle_gamma   90.00
#
_symmetry.space_group_name_H-M   'P 1'
#
loop_
_entity.id
_entity.type
_entity.pdbx_description
1 polymer ?
#
loop_
_entity_poly.entity_id
_entity_poly.type
_entity_poly.pdbx_seq_one_letter_code
_entity_poly.pdbx_strand_id
1 'polypeptide(L)'
;TGKTYLGAFDVRTFKPKRFLYVVHREQILQKSKQSFYNVIGGNYSDYGIYSGNHQEGLNSKYVFATVQTLAKDENLKKFAKDAFDYILFDEAHHLGAAQELKIFKYFRPKFCLGMTATPERTDDFNIYKLFNYNIAYEIRLQNALDQDMLCPFHYYGVEDYIYQNELINGASSLNRLVSDERVNYILQQTDYYGYSGRILHGLIFCSRKKEAEILAKQEIELNKL
;
A
#
# COMPACT_ATOMS: atom_id res chain seq x y z
N THR A 1 -6.80 -4.15 -5.49
CA THR A 1 -7.60 -4.89 -4.50
C THR A 1 -8.95 -4.22 -4.18
N GLY A 2 -9.27 -3.04 -4.71
CA GLY A 2 -10.56 -2.39 -4.49
C GLY A 2 -10.78 -1.74 -3.12
N LYS A 3 -9.84 -1.83 -2.16
CA LYS A 3 -9.98 -1.26 -0.79
C LYS A 3 -10.41 0.22 -0.81
N THR A 4 -9.78 1.04 -1.65
CA THR A 4 -10.10 2.48 -1.76
C THR A 4 -11.56 2.72 -2.19
N TYR A 5 -12.07 1.94 -3.14
CA TYR A 5 -13.48 2.01 -3.56
C TYR A 5 -14.43 1.53 -2.47
N LEU A 6 -14.08 0.45 -1.76
CA LEU A 6 -14.85 -0.03 -0.62
C LEU A 6 -15.00 1.07 0.44
N GLY A 7 -13.88 1.72 0.83
CA GLY A 7 -13.91 2.85 1.77
C GLY A 7 -14.74 4.03 1.25
N ALA A 8 -14.68 4.32 -0.05
CA ALA A 8 -15.47 5.40 -0.65
C ALA A 8 -16.99 5.10 -0.63
N PHE A 9 -17.40 3.84 -0.89
CA PHE A 9 -18.80 3.41 -0.79
C PHE A 9 -19.31 3.48 0.66
N ASP A 10 -18.47 3.08 1.62
CA ASP A 10 -18.83 3.14 3.03
C ASP A 10 -19.03 4.60 3.49
N VAL A 11 -18.09 5.50 3.15
CA VAL A 11 -18.20 6.95 3.43
C VAL A 11 -19.44 7.56 2.76
N ARG A 12 -19.76 7.15 1.52
CA ARG A 12 -21.01 7.58 0.82
C ARG A 12 -22.25 7.16 1.59
N THR A 13 -22.26 5.97 2.17
CA THR A 13 -23.38 5.43 2.95
C THR A 13 -23.48 6.12 4.32
N PHE A 14 -22.35 6.31 5.01
CA PHE A 14 -22.28 6.96 6.32
C PHE A 14 -22.65 8.47 6.26
N LYS A 15 -22.33 9.15 5.18
CA LYS A 15 -22.60 10.59 4.95
C LYS A 15 -22.05 11.49 6.04
N PRO A 16 -20.73 11.44 6.32
CA PRO A 16 -20.12 12.27 7.38
C PRO A 16 -20.30 13.76 7.08
N LYS A 17 -20.40 14.58 8.12
CA LYS A 17 -20.30 16.04 7.98
C LYS A 17 -18.91 16.42 7.55
N ARG A 18 -17.87 15.76 8.12
CA ARG A 18 -16.47 15.91 7.73
C ARG A 18 -15.71 14.60 7.85
N PHE A 19 -14.92 14.30 6.84
CA PHE A 19 -14.21 13.04 6.67
C PHE A 19 -12.70 13.25 6.59
N LEU A 20 -11.91 12.34 7.17
CA LEU A 20 -10.46 12.30 7.08
C LEU A 20 -9.98 10.94 6.54
N TYR A 21 -9.21 10.97 5.47
CA TYR A 21 -8.47 9.82 4.93
C TYR A 21 -6.99 10.00 5.25
N VAL A 22 -6.39 9.01 5.91
CA VAL A 22 -4.99 9.04 6.35
C VAL A 22 -4.20 7.94 5.65
N VAL A 23 -3.07 8.32 5.04
CA VAL A 23 -2.19 7.39 4.33
C VAL A 23 -0.72 7.80 4.45
N HIS A 24 0.20 6.84 4.25
CA HIS A 24 1.63 7.11 4.32
C HIS A 24 2.21 7.84 3.12
N ARG A 25 1.75 7.49 1.91
CA ARG A 25 2.38 7.93 0.65
C ARG A 25 1.56 8.99 -0.06
N GLU A 26 2.18 10.12 -0.35
CA GLU A 26 1.55 11.24 -1.05
C GLU A 26 1.01 10.85 -2.44
N GLN A 27 1.72 10.01 -3.17
CA GLN A 27 1.30 9.52 -4.49
C GLN A 27 -0.06 8.81 -4.47
N ILE A 28 -0.44 8.22 -3.32
CA ILE A 28 -1.73 7.56 -3.14
C ILE A 28 -2.85 8.57 -2.93
N LEU A 29 -2.58 9.73 -2.31
CA LEU A 29 -3.60 10.72 -1.97
C LEU A 29 -4.39 11.21 -3.18
N GLN A 30 -3.71 11.58 -4.27
CA GLN A 30 -4.38 12.07 -5.48
C GLN A 30 -5.30 11.02 -6.10
N LYS A 31 -4.81 9.78 -6.19
CA LYS A 31 -5.60 8.66 -6.72
C LYS A 31 -6.78 8.33 -5.81
N SER A 32 -6.59 8.36 -4.50
CA SER A 32 -7.67 8.11 -3.52
C SER A 32 -8.70 9.23 -3.56
N LYS A 33 -8.27 10.50 -3.56
CA LYS A 33 -9.16 11.66 -3.73
C LYS A 33 -10.04 11.50 -4.97
N GLN A 34 -9.44 11.15 -6.12
CA GLN A 34 -10.18 10.95 -7.37
C GLN A 34 -11.17 9.78 -7.28
N SER A 35 -10.75 8.66 -6.67
CA SER A 35 -11.63 7.50 -6.49
C SER A 35 -12.83 7.82 -5.59
N PHE A 36 -12.61 8.56 -4.50
CA PHE A 36 -13.67 9.01 -3.61
C PHE A 36 -14.62 9.98 -4.31
N TYR A 37 -14.08 10.93 -5.07
CA TYR A 37 -14.89 11.83 -5.87
C TYR A 37 -15.78 11.09 -6.88
N ASN A 38 -15.21 10.10 -7.59
CA ASN A 38 -15.96 9.30 -8.57
C ASN A 38 -17.12 8.52 -7.94
N VAL A 39 -16.98 8.09 -6.68
CA VAL A 39 -18.01 7.30 -5.97
C VAL A 39 -19.04 8.19 -5.28
N ILE A 40 -18.60 9.25 -4.61
CA ILE A 40 -19.45 10.09 -3.76
C ILE A 40 -20.09 11.23 -4.58
N GLY A 41 -19.34 11.80 -5.53
CA GLY A 41 -19.79 12.96 -6.34
C GLY A 41 -19.71 14.27 -5.58
N GLY A 42 -20.53 15.23 -5.98
CA GLY A 42 -20.58 16.57 -5.40
C GLY A 42 -19.59 17.54 -6.02
N ASN A 43 -19.20 18.59 -5.29
CA ASN A 43 -18.23 19.57 -5.76
C ASN A 43 -16.80 19.06 -5.52
N TYR A 44 -15.95 19.11 -6.54
CA TYR A 44 -14.56 18.69 -6.41
C TYR A 44 -13.78 19.53 -5.39
N SER A 45 -14.18 20.79 -5.16
CA SER A 45 -13.63 21.67 -4.12
C SER A 45 -13.91 21.19 -2.69
N ASP A 46 -14.88 20.29 -2.48
CA ASP A 46 -15.13 19.68 -1.17
C ASP A 46 -14.03 18.68 -0.77
N TYR A 47 -13.16 18.29 -1.72
CA TYR A 47 -12.10 17.32 -1.56
C TYR A 47 -10.72 18.01 -1.54
N GLY A 48 -10.10 18.09 -0.37
CA GLY A 48 -8.82 18.78 -0.21
C GLY A 48 -7.69 17.87 0.23
N ILE A 49 -6.47 18.15 -0.25
CA ILE A 49 -5.26 17.47 0.16
C ILE A 49 -4.59 18.25 1.29
N TYR A 50 -4.09 17.50 2.27
CA TYR A 50 -3.31 18.01 3.38
C TYR A 50 -1.98 17.23 3.49
N SER A 51 -0.99 17.65 2.67
CA SER A 51 0.33 17.02 2.61
C SER A 51 1.39 18.02 2.20
N GLY A 52 2.58 17.99 2.80
CA GLY A 52 3.69 18.87 2.46
C GLY A 52 3.25 20.34 2.39
N ASN A 53 3.29 20.94 1.20
CA ASN A 53 2.88 22.32 0.96
C ASN A 53 1.38 22.47 0.64
N HIS A 54 0.64 21.38 0.48
CA HIS A 54 -0.79 21.40 0.17
C HIS A 54 -1.62 21.53 1.45
N GLN A 55 -2.34 22.64 1.59
CA GLN A 55 -3.14 22.98 2.78
C GLN A 55 -4.65 23.06 2.49
N GLU A 56 -5.08 22.65 1.31
CA GLU A 56 -6.48 22.72 0.86
C GLU A 56 -7.42 21.99 1.82
N GLY A 57 -6.94 20.88 2.40
CA GLY A 57 -7.70 20.07 3.35
C GLY A 57 -8.15 20.78 4.64
N LEU A 58 -7.59 21.93 5.00
CA LEU A 58 -7.96 22.64 6.23
C LEU A 58 -9.45 23.00 6.27
N ASN A 59 -10.04 23.36 5.12
CA ASN A 59 -11.43 23.80 5.04
C ASN A 59 -12.32 22.82 4.25
N SER A 60 -11.77 21.73 3.75
CA SER A 60 -12.50 20.77 2.93
C SER A 60 -13.38 19.85 3.79
N LYS A 61 -14.47 19.38 3.18
CA LYS A 61 -15.37 18.38 3.77
C LYS A 61 -14.70 17.00 3.80
N TYR A 62 -14.05 16.61 2.69
CA TYR A 62 -13.31 15.37 2.55
C TYR A 62 -11.83 15.68 2.51
N VAL A 63 -11.11 15.36 3.58
CA VAL A 63 -9.69 15.68 3.77
C VAL A 63 -8.85 14.44 3.52
N PHE A 64 -7.85 14.55 2.65
CA PHE A 64 -6.89 13.49 2.33
C PHE A 64 -5.52 13.92 2.83
N ALA A 65 -5.01 13.26 3.87
CA ALA A 65 -3.78 13.67 4.56
C ALA A 65 -2.71 12.58 4.56
N THR A 66 -1.45 13.01 4.47
CA THR A 66 -0.32 12.13 4.80
C THR A 66 -0.07 12.10 6.29
N VAL A 67 0.33 10.92 6.79
CA VAL A 67 0.75 10.74 8.19
C VAL A 67 1.85 11.72 8.56
N GLN A 68 2.89 11.83 7.73
CA GLN A 68 4.08 12.66 7.98
C GLN A 68 3.73 14.15 8.15
N THR A 69 2.74 14.63 7.43
CA THR A 69 2.29 16.03 7.55
C THR A 69 1.39 16.20 8.75
N LEU A 70 0.39 15.31 8.91
CA LEU A 70 -0.63 15.45 9.94
C LEU A 70 -0.09 15.19 11.35
N ALA A 71 0.91 14.28 11.52
CA ALA A 71 1.48 13.95 12.83
C ALA A 71 2.32 15.06 13.48
N LYS A 72 2.70 16.11 12.71
CA LYS A 72 3.39 17.27 13.27
C LYS A 72 2.44 18.03 14.20
N ASP A 73 2.90 18.41 15.40
CA ASP A 73 2.06 19.08 16.40
C ASP A 73 1.41 20.35 15.88
N GLU A 74 2.16 21.15 15.14
CA GLU A 74 1.70 22.39 14.51
C GLU A 74 0.56 22.17 13.50
N ASN A 75 0.55 21.03 12.80
CA ASN A 75 -0.46 20.68 11.83
C ASN A 75 -1.67 19.99 12.48
N LEU A 76 -1.41 19.07 13.39
CA LEU A 76 -2.45 18.33 14.11
C LEU A 76 -3.36 19.27 14.89
N LYS A 77 -2.76 20.28 15.58
CA LYS A 77 -3.48 21.28 16.37
C LYS A 77 -4.31 22.27 15.56
N LYS A 78 -4.14 22.33 14.22
CA LYS A 78 -5.03 23.12 13.35
C LYS A 78 -6.43 22.53 13.26
N PHE A 79 -6.60 21.27 13.65
CA PHE A 79 -7.89 20.59 13.68
C PHE A 79 -8.34 20.40 15.14
N ALA A 80 -9.60 20.68 15.43
CA ALA A 80 -10.21 20.30 16.70
C ALA A 80 -10.24 18.76 16.84
N LYS A 81 -10.25 18.26 18.07
CA LYS A 81 -10.24 16.79 18.31
C LYS A 81 -11.47 16.09 17.74
N ASP A 82 -12.58 16.77 17.63
CA ASP A 82 -13.87 16.34 17.08
C ASP A 82 -14.13 16.86 15.67
N ALA A 83 -13.10 17.35 14.98
CA ALA A 83 -13.22 17.94 13.65
C ALA A 83 -13.76 16.98 12.58
N PHE A 84 -13.65 15.67 12.79
CA PHE A 84 -14.04 14.65 11.84
C PHE A 84 -15.04 13.67 12.45
N ASP A 85 -16.15 13.45 11.76
CA ASP A 85 -17.12 12.42 12.16
C ASP A 85 -16.65 11.01 11.82
N TYR A 86 -15.88 10.90 10.72
CA TYR A 86 -15.38 9.64 10.18
C TYR A 86 -13.90 9.78 9.83
N ILE A 87 -13.06 8.87 10.32
CA ILE A 87 -11.65 8.76 9.96
C ILE A 87 -11.38 7.38 9.37
N LEU A 88 -10.69 7.36 8.22
CA LEU A 88 -10.24 6.15 7.57
C LEU A 88 -8.71 6.12 7.53
N PHE A 89 -8.12 5.08 8.10
CA PHE A 89 -6.70 4.79 8.01
C PHE A 89 -6.46 3.72 6.94
N ASP A 90 -5.80 4.10 5.86
CA ASP A 90 -5.34 3.14 4.85
C ASP A 90 -4.00 2.56 5.27
N GLU A 91 -3.76 1.29 4.92
CA GLU A 91 -2.64 0.48 5.41
C GLU A 91 -2.53 0.51 6.95
N ALA A 92 -3.66 0.26 7.60
CA ALA A 92 -3.84 0.38 9.05
C ALA A 92 -2.88 -0.50 9.87
N HIS A 93 -2.17 -1.47 9.26
CA HIS A 93 -1.11 -2.22 9.92
C HIS A 93 0.04 -1.30 10.40
N HIS A 94 0.17 -0.08 9.88
CA HIS A 94 1.12 0.91 10.37
C HIS A 94 0.68 1.63 11.65
N LEU A 95 -0.56 1.49 12.12
CA LEU A 95 -1.07 2.17 13.33
C LEU A 95 -0.29 1.88 14.63
N GLY A 96 0.59 0.87 14.61
CA GLY A 96 1.54 0.64 15.69
C GLY A 96 2.70 1.64 15.76
N ALA A 97 2.99 2.34 14.67
CA ALA A 97 4.06 3.34 14.65
C ALA A 97 3.64 4.63 15.38
N ALA A 98 4.62 5.33 15.95
CA ALA A 98 4.38 6.45 16.86
C ALA A 98 3.57 7.60 16.22
N GLN A 99 3.79 7.88 14.94
CA GLN A 99 3.13 8.97 14.23
C GLN A 99 1.64 8.69 13.99
N GLU A 100 1.32 7.50 13.49
CA GLU A 100 -0.06 7.09 13.27
C GLU A 100 -0.83 6.95 14.57
N LEU A 101 -0.22 6.34 15.56
CA LEU A 101 -0.82 6.17 16.87
C LEU A 101 -1.12 7.54 17.53
N LYS A 102 -0.26 8.54 17.29
CA LYS A 102 -0.48 9.92 17.74
C LYS A 102 -1.73 10.52 17.10
N ILE A 103 -1.89 10.37 15.79
CA ILE A 103 -3.08 10.85 15.05
C ILE A 103 -4.33 10.12 15.56
N PHE A 104 -4.27 8.79 15.67
CA PHE A 104 -5.37 7.96 16.13
C PHE A 104 -5.85 8.35 17.53
N LYS A 105 -4.93 8.63 18.45
CA LYS A 105 -5.24 9.05 19.84
C LYS A 105 -5.70 10.50 19.95
N TYR A 106 -5.35 11.35 19.00
CA TYR A 106 -5.69 12.78 19.04
C TYR A 106 -7.15 13.03 18.73
N PHE A 107 -7.65 12.45 17.62
CA PHE A 107 -9.01 12.65 17.17
C PHE A 107 -10.03 11.80 17.93
N ARG A 108 -11.29 12.27 17.93
CA ARG A 108 -12.44 11.61 18.57
C ARG A 108 -13.58 11.50 17.54
N PRO A 109 -13.43 10.70 16.49
CA PRO A 109 -14.47 10.54 15.48
C PRO A 109 -15.64 9.73 16.05
N LYS A 110 -16.80 9.81 15.38
CA LYS A 110 -17.94 8.93 15.65
C LYS A 110 -17.69 7.52 15.12
N PHE A 111 -16.96 7.44 14.02
CA PHE A 111 -16.57 6.17 13.39
C PHE A 111 -15.14 6.20 12.88
N CYS A 112 -14.43 5.12 13.09
CA CYS A 112 -13.04 4.94 12.64
C CYS A 112 -12.91 3.61 11.92
N LEU A 113 -12.45 3.64 10.67
CA LEU A 113 -12.17 2.45 9.86
C LEU A 113 -10.67 2.30 9.61
N GLY A 114 -10.15 1.12 9.87
CA GLY A 114 -8.81 0.71 9.44
C GLY A 114 -8.92 -0.28 8.27
N MET A 115 -8.22 -0.02 7.20
CA MET A 115 -8.10 -0.96 6.06
C MET A 115 -6.68 -1.43 5.91
N THR A 116 -6.49 -2.73 5.76
CA THR A 116 -5.16 -3.33 5.51
C THR A 116 -5.29 -4.61 4.72
N ALA A 117 -4.24 -4.99 3.99
CA ALA A 117 -4.14 -6.30 3.37
C ALA A 117 -3.45 -7.31 4.30
N THR A 118 -2.67 -6.84 5.26
CA THR A 118 -1.81 -7.63 6.15
C THR A 118 -1.99 -7.16 7.59
N PRO A 119 -3.05 -7.60 8.27
CA PRO A 119 -3.31 -7.19 9.66
C PRO A 119 -2.30 -7.78 10.65
N GLU A 120 -1.70 -8.92 10.33
CA GLU A 120 -0.66 -9.55 11.14
C GLU A 120 0.66 -8.79 11.00
N ARG A 121 1.28 -8.50 12.13
CA ARG A 121 2.57 -7.80 12.21
C ARG A 121 3.64 -8.70 12.81
N THR A 122 4.87 -8.45 12.42
CA THR A 122 6.05 -9.20 12.90
C THR A 122 6.59 -8.69 14.24
N ASP A 123 6.07 -7.56 14.75
CA ASP A 123 6.51 -6.90 16.00
C ASP A 123 5.53 -7.10 17.17
N ASP A 124 4.67 -8.12 17.10
CA ASP A 124 3.66 -8.47 18.11
C ASP A 124 2.65 -7.36 18.46
N PHE A 125 2.65 -6.24 17.73
CA PHE A 125 1.67 -5.20 17.92
C PHE A 125 0.30 -5.65 17.40
N ASN A 126 -0.66 -5.77 18.31
CA ASN A 126 -2.02 -6.18 17.98
C ASN A 126 -2.89 -4.99 17.58
N ILE A 127 -3.05 -4.79 16.27
CA ILE A 127 -3.87 -3.73 15.71
C ILE A 127 -5.36 -3.86 16.07
N TYR A 128 -5.87 -5.08 16.22
CA TYR A 128 -7.29 -5.31 16.53
C TYR A 128 -7.71 -4.66 17.86
N LYS A 129 -6.78 -4.54 18.83
CA LYS A 129 -7.04 -3.81 20.10
C LYS A 129 -7.45 -2.37 19.88
N LEU A 130 -6.90 -1.68 18.87
CA LEU A 130 -7.23 -0.28 18.59
C LEU A 130 -8.68 -0.11 18.15
N PHE A 131 -9.25 -1.16 17.54
CA PHE A 131 -10.62 -1.20 17.04
C PHE A 131 -11.55 -2.04 17.93
N ASN A 132 -11.18 -2.28 19.19
CA ASN A 132 -11.94 -3.09 20.16
C ASN A 132 -12.31 -4.48 19.60
N TYR A 133 -11.42 -5.06 18.77
CA TYR A 133 -11.63 -6.34 18.07
C TYR A 133 -12.83 -6.38 17.12
N ASN A 134 -13.35 -5.21 16.71
CA ASN A 134 -14.39 -5.15 15.70
C ASN A 134 -13.79 -5.33 14.31
N ILE A 135 -14.17 -6.42 13.65
CA ILE A 135 -13.79 -6.74 12.27
C ILE A 135 -15.06 -6.63 11.42
N ALA A 136 -15.12 -5.60 10.58
CA ALA A 136 -16.28 -5.39 9.72
C ALA A 136 -16.32 -6.38 8.53
N TYR A 137 -15.16 -6.67 7.97
CA TYR A 137 -15.00 -7.61 6.86
C TYR A 137 -13.57 -8.12 6.78
N GLU A 138 -13.41 -9.41 6.53
CA GLU A 138 -12.14 -10.06 6.29
C GLU A 138 -12.28 -11.04 5.12
N ILE A 139 -11.34 -10.98 4.18
CA ILE A 139 -11.18 -11.97 3.14
C ILE A 139 -9.73 -12.43 3.05
N ARG A 140 -9.50 -13.68 3.22
CA ARG A 140 -8.19 -14.33 3.09
C ARG A 140 -7.93 -14.73 1.64
N LEU A 141 -6.64 -14.87 1.29
CA LEU A 141 -6.21 -15.21 -0.07
C LEU A 141 -6.95 -16.42 -0.64
N GLN A 142 -7.05 -17.51 0.14
CA GLN A 142 -7.73 -18.72 -0.30
C GLN A 142 -9.21 -18.45 -0.61
N ASN A 143 -9.92 -17.77 0.29
CA ASN A 143 -11.32 -17.42 0.07
C ASN A 143 -11.54 -16.54 -1.17
N ALA A 144 -10.58 -15.62 -1.44
CA ALA A 144 -10.64 -14.76 -2.61
C ALA A 144 -10.40 -15.52 -3.92
N LEU A 145 -9.56 -16.56 -3.89
CA LEU A 145 -9.34 -17.48 -5.02
C LEU A 145 -10.55 -18.38 -5.23
N ASP A 146 -11.10 -18.96 -4.16
CA ASP A 146 -12.26 -19.85 -4.22
C ASP A 146 -13.54 -19.15 -4.72
N GLN A 147 -13.61 -17.82 -4.56
CA GLN A 147 -14.72 -17.00 -5.01
C GLN A 147 -14.46 -16.28 -6.35
N ASP A 148 -13.43 -16.68 -7.10
CA ASP A 148 -13.04 -16.08 -8.38
C ASP A 148 -12.79 -14.56 -8.33
N MET A 149 -12.47 -14.02 -7.13
CA MET A 149 -12.13 -12.61 -6.95
C MET A 149 -10.69 -12.30 -7.38
N LEU A 150 -9.83 -13.33 -7.43
CA LEU A 150 -8.45 -13.27 -7.87
C LEU A 150 -8.20 -14.30 -8.96
N CYS A 151 -7.33 -13.96 -9.90
CA CYS A 151 -6.85 -14.89 -10.90
C CYS A 151 -6.05 -16.01 -10.23
N PRO A 152 -6.30 -17.27 -10.55
CA PRO A 152 -5.47 -18.38 -10.09
C PRO A 152 -4.00 -18.18 -10.49
N PHE A 153 -3.09 -18.62 -9.65
CA PHE A 153 -1.65 -18.56 -9.92
C PHE A 153 -0.95 -19.82 -9.44
N HIS A 154 0.19 -20.10 -10.04
CA HIS A 154 1.10 -21.14 -9.57
C HIS A 154 2.25 -20.49 -8.80
N TYR A 155 2.63 -21.06 -7.68
CA TYR A 155 3.75 -20.61 -6.86
C TYR A 155 4.85 -21.67 -6.90
N TYR A 156 6.05 -21.26 -7.31
CA TYR A 156 7.22 -22.10 -7.38
C TYR A 156 8.30 -21.56 -6.45
N GLY A 157 8.85 -22.43 -5.60
CA GLY A 157 10.05 -22.13 -4.83
C GLY A 157 11.27 -22.52 -5.66
N VAL A 158 12.16 -21.55 -5.90
CA VAL A 158 13.41 -21.77 -6.62
C VAL A 158 14.56 -21.55 -5.66
N GLU A 159 15.56 -22.44 -5.68
CA GLU A 159 16.76 -22.26 -4.88
C GLU A 159 17.55 -21.03 -5.35
N ASP A 160 18.19 -20.33 -4.40
CA ASP A 160 19.04 -19.20 -4.73
C ASP A 160 20.24 -19.64 -5.60
N TYR A 161 20.67 -18.76 -6.49
CA TYR A 161 21.82 -19.01 -7.34
C TYR A 161 23.11 -19.13 -6.52
N ILE A 162 23.87 -20.22 -6.74
CA ILE A 162 25.15 -20.48 -6.07
C ILE A 162 26.29 -20.14 -7.03
N TYR A 163 27.18 -19.25 -6.62
CA TYR A 163 28.39 -18.89 -7.34
C TYR A 163 29.62 -19.13 -6.47
N GLN A 164 30.54 -19.95 -6.94
CA GLN A 164 31.79 -20.30 -6.22
C GLN A 164 31.54 -20.78 -4.76
N ASN A 165 30.55 -21.65 -4.56
CA ASN A 165 30.09 -22.15 -3.26
C ASN A 165 29.53 -21.08 -2.31
N GLU A 166 29.20 -19.88 -2.80
CA GLU A 166 28.48 -18.86 -2.06
C GLU A 166 27.08 -18.65 -2.57
N LEU A 167 26.12 -18.60 -1.66
CA LEU A 167 24.72 -18.32 -1.96
C LEU A 167 24.55 -16.83 -2.32
N ILE A 168 24.03 -16.53 -3.50
CA ILE A 168 23.79 -15.16 -3.95
C ILE A 168 22.37 -14.74 -3.58
N ASN A 169 22.24 -13.91 -2.55
CA ASN A 169 20.98 -13.41 -2.00
C ASN A 169 21.00 -11.88 -1.84
N GLY A 170 19.91 -11.29 -1.31
CA GLY A 170 19.77 -9.84 -1.15
C GLY A 170 20.87 -9.14 -0.34
N ALA A 171 21.67 -9.87 0.46
CA ALA A 171 22.81 -9.33 1.19
C ALA A 171 24.12 -9.30 0.36
N SER A 172 24.16 -10.01 -0.77
CA SER A 172 25.34 -10.12 -1.64
C SER A 172 25.72 -8.77 -2.26
N SER A 173 26.98 -8.67 -2.77
CA SER A 173 27.44 -7.46 -3.46
C SER A 173 26.61 -7.19 -4.73
N LEU A 174 26.47 -5.90 -5.10
CA LEU A 174 25.68 -5.51 -6.27
C LEU A 174 26.16 -6.20 -7.55
N ASN A 175 27.48 -6.31 -7.76
CA ASN A 175 28.03 -6.94 -8.95
C ASN A 175 27.62 -8.43 -9.07
N ARG A 176 27.49 -9.14 -7.96
CA ARG A 176 26.99 -10.53 -7.95
C ARG A 176 25.51 -10.62 -8.21
N LEU A 177 24.72 -9.67 -7.68
CA LEU A 177 23.27 -9.61 -7.87
C LEU A 177 22.86 -9.33 -9.32
N VAL A 178 23.69 -8.62 -10.07
CA VAL A 178 23.46 -8.25 -11.48
C VAL A 178 24.39 -8.96 -12.45
N SER A 179 25.02 -10.05 -12.04
CA SER A 179 25.90 -10.81 -12.94
C SER A 179 25.10 -11.52 -14.03
N ASP A 180 25.67 -11.63 -15.23
CA ASP A 180 25.01 -12.26 -16.37
C ASP A 180 24.64 -13.73 -16.08
N GLU A 181 25.46 -14.42 -15.29
CA GLU A 181 25.19 -15.82 -14.90
C GLU A 181 23.93 -15.91 -14.04
N ARG A 182 23.75 -14.99 -13.09
CA ARG A 182 22.53 -14.96 -12.27
C ARG A 182 21.31 -14.58 -13.08
N VAL A 183 21.43 -13.63 -13.99
CA VAL A 183 20.35 -13.23 -14.90
C VAL A 183 19.93 -14.41 -15.77
N ASN A 184 20.89 -15.09 -16.38
CA ASN A 184 20.62 -16.29 -17.19
C ASN A 184 19.96 -17.41 -16.36
N TYR A 185 20.39 -17.60 -15.12
CA TYR A 185 19.74 -18.55 -14.21
C TYR A 185 18.27 -18.20 -13.97
N ILE A 186 17.96 -16.93 -13.67
CA ILE A 186 16.57 -16.46 -13.47
C ILE A 186 15.73 -16.72 -14.74
N LEU A 187 16.26 -16.41 -15.91
CA LEU A 187 15.57 -16.63 -17.19
C LEU A 187 15.31 -18.12 -17.45
N GLN A 188 16.32 -18.98 -17.22
CA GLN A 188 16.17 -20.44 -17.35
C GLN A 188 15.13 -21.01 -16.39
N GLN A 189 15.07 -20.54 -15.13
CA GLN A 189 14.05 -20.97 -14.20
C GLN A 189 12.66 -20.49 -14.63
N THR A 190 12.55 -19.26 -15.16
CA THR A 190 11.30 -18.72 -15.68
C THR A 190 10.78 -19.54 -16.86
N ASP A 191 11.64 -19.91 -17.78
CA ASP A 191 11.29 -20.76 -18.92
C ASP A 191 10.91 -22.19 -18.47
N TYR A 192 11.64 -22.75 -17.52
CA TYR A 192 11.38 -24.09 -16.99
C TYR A 192 10.00 -24.22 -16.33
N TYR A 193 9.64 -23.26 -15.49
CA TYR A 193 8.34 -23.26 -14.81
C TYR A 193 7.20 -22.71 -15.68
N GLY A 194 7.55 -21.98 -16.73
CA GLY A 194 6.61 -21.42 -17.70
C GLY A 194 5.92 -20.13 -17.24
N TYR A 195 5.25 -19.51 -18.19
CA TYR A 195 4.47 -18.28 -17.96
C TYR A 195 3.23 -18.27 -18.86
N SER A 196 2.25 -17.45 -18.52
CA SER A 196 1.02 -17.34 -19.29
C SER A 196 1.20 -16.44 -20.51
N GLY A 197 0.70 -16.89 -21.66
CA GLY A 197 0.72 -16.12 -22.90
C GLY A 197 1.92 -16.42 -23.81
N ARG A 198 2.10 -15.60 -24.85
CA ARG A 198 3.18 -15.76 -25.85
C ARG A 198 4.42 -14.94 -25.52
N ILE A 199 4.28 -13.93 -24.69
CA ILE A 199 5.35 -13.01 -24.29
C ILE A 199 5.40 -13.00 -22.77
N LEU A 200 6.61 -13.12 -22.23
CA LEU A 200 6.83 -13.01 -20.79
C LEU A 200 6.55 -11.59 -20.30
N HIS A 201 5.61 -11.47 -19.38
CA HIS A 201 5.36 -10.25 -18.63
C HIS A 201 5.51 -10.57 -17.15
N GLY A 202 6.41 -9.88 -16.47
CA GLY A 202 6.69 -10.15 -15.05
C GLY A 202 7.12 -8.92 -14.28
N LEU A 203 7.23 -9.09 -12.96
CA LEU A 203 7.76 -8.11 -12.04
C LEU A 203 8.89 -8.76 -11.24
N ILE A 204 10.06 -8.14 -11.23
CA ILE A 204 11.18 -8.57 -10.40
C ILE A 204 11.29 -7.62 -9.21
N PHE A 205 11.24 -8.17 -8.00
CA PHE A 205 11.45 -7.43 -6.76
C PHE A 205 12.91 -7.56 -6.35
N CYS A 206 13.60 -6.44 -6.30
CA CYS A 206 15.03 -6.36 -6.01
C CYS A 206 15.29 -5.84 -4.59
N SER A 207 16.42 -6.21 -4.01
CA SER A 207 16.85 -5.72 -2.70
C SER A 207 17.24 -4.23 -2.70
N ARG A 208 17.66 -3.70 -3.86
CA ARG A 208 18.15 -2.33 -4.03
C ARG A 208 17.64 -1.69 -5.31
N LYS A 209 17.40 -0.37 -5.29
CA LYS A 209 16.98 0.39 -6.48
C LYS A 209 17.98 0.25 -7.64
N LYS A 210 19.30 0.29 -7.33
CA LYS A 210 20.36 0.19 -8.33
C LYS A 210 20.41 -1.20 -8.99
N GLU A 211 20.09 -2.26 -8.26
CA GLU A 211 19.90 -3.60 -8.81
C GLU A 211 18.77 -3.62 -9.82
N ALA A 212 17.60 -3.09 -9.46
CA ALA A 212 16.45 -3.02 -10.35
C ALA A 212 16.73 -2.22 -11.64
N GLU A 213 17.45 -1.09 -11.53
CA GLU A 213 17.83 -0.26 -12.68
C GLU A 213 18.75 -0.97 -13.67
N ILE A 214 19.71 -1.76 -13.16
CA ILE A 214 20.67 -2.52 -13.99
C ILE A 214 19.95 -3.70 -14.65
N LEU A 215 19.22 -4.50 -13.87
CA LEU A 215 18.49 -5.67 -14.40
C LEU A 215 17.48 -5.26 -15.47
N ALA A 216 16.74 -4.17 -15.29
CA ALA A 216 15.81 -3.67 -16.30
C ALA A 216 16.50 -3.31 -17.62
N LYS A 217 17.75 -2.85 -17.61
CA LYS A 217 18.52 -2.58 -18.82
C LYS A 217 19.03 -3.86 -19.49
N GLN A 218 19.52 -4.82 -18.70
CA GLN A 218 19.99 -6.12 -19.20
C GLN A 218 18.86 -6.91 -19.87
N GLU A 219 17.67 -6.95 -19.27
CA GLU A 219 16.50 -7.62 -19.84
C GLU A 219 16.04 -7.00 -21.17
N ILE A 220 16.11 -5.67 -21.32
CA ILE A 220 15.79 -4.99 -22.57
C ILE A 220 16.78 -5.36 -23.67
N GLU A 221 18.03 -5.59 -23.34
CA GLU A 221 19.06 -6.02 -24.30
C GLU A 221 18.90 -7.49 -24.69
N LEU A 222 18.56 -8.38 -23.76
CA LEU A 222 18.32 -9.80 -24.02
C LEU A 222 17.06 -10.06 -24.87
N ASN A 223 16.02 -9.23 -24.75
CA ASN A 223 14.81 -9.33 -25.57
C ASN A 223 14.96 -8.77 -26.98
N LYS A 224 16.16 -8.31 -27.38
CA LYS A 224 16.49 -7.85 -28.74
C LYS A 224 17.27 -8.88 -29.57
N LEU A 225 17.63 -10.01 -28.97
CA LEU A 225 18.25 -11.16 -29.62
C LEU A 225 17.23 -12.25 -29.92
#